data_b9ed9de5d971d726e807842f83b2ad90
#
_entry.id   b9ed9de5d971d726e807842f83b2ad90
#
_cell.length_a   1.000
_cell.length_b   1.000
_cell.length_c   1.000
_cell.angle_alpha   90.00
_cell.angle_beta   90.00
_cell.angle_gamma   90.00
#
_symmetry.space_group_name_H-M   'P 1'
#
loop_
_entity.id
_entity.type
_entity.pdbx_description
1 polymer ?
#
loop_
_entity_poly.entity_id
_entity_poly.type
_entity_poly.pdbx_seq_one_letter_code
_entity_poly.pdbx_strand_id
1 'polypeptide(L)'
;DFVDERHGVRFGRGNCLRRSSEMEWVTGMTQLGIRNVSSSNRSDYDDARAAGSDILSERDVRNLSAQGTLARIPSGKRYYVTINIDGFDPSIAPDTGTPSHGGFLYYEVLEILQGLLNKGGRCWYGSG
;
A
#
# COMPACT_ATOMS: atom_id res chain seq x y z
N ASP A 1 7.19 0.53 0.46
CA ASP A 1 8.30 1.05 1.29
C ASP A 1 8.17 2.57 1.48
N PHE A 2 8.45 3.07 2.68
CA PHE A 2 8.37 4.49 3.04
C PHE A 2 9.74 5.05 3.46
N VAL A 3 10.79 4.62 2.80
CA VAL A 3 12.17 5.00 3.13
C VAL A 3 12.48 6.37 2.52
N ASP A 4 13.11 7.27 3.29
CA ASP A 4 13.49 8.60 2.77
C ASP A 4 14.65 8.50 1.78
N GLU A 5 15.69 7.76 2.15
CA GLU A 5 16.87 7.54 1.31
C GLU A 5 17.38 6.11 1.45
N ARG A 6 17.74 5.49 0.34
CA ARG A 6 18.38 4.18 0.33
C ARG A 6 19.63 4.21 -0.54
N HIS A 7 20.76 3.88 0.06
CA HIS A 7 22.07 3.88 -0.62
C HIS A 7 22.41 5.21 -1.33
N GLY A 8 22.08 6.34 -0.70
CA GLY A 8 22.30 7.67 -1.29
C GLY A 8 21.27 8.09 -2.34
N VAL A 9 20.23 7.28 -2.56
CA VAL A 9 19.19 7.56 -3.56
C VAL A 9 17.87 7.90 -2.88
N ARG A 10 17.36 9.12 -3.16
CA ARG A 10 16.07 9.61 -2.64
C ARG A 10 14.89 9.37 -3.59
N PHE A 11 15.14 9.04 -4.84
CA PHE A 11 14.14 8.83 -5.89
C PHE A 11 14.32 7.44 -6.50
N GLY A 12 14.04 6.42 -5.71
CA GLY A 12 14.09 5.02 -6.10
C GLY A 12 12.78 4.30 -5.80
N ARG A 13 12.71 3.02 -6.12
CA ARG A 13 11.52 2.19 -5.89
C ARG A 13 11.06 2.16 -4.43
N GLY A 14 11.99 2.17 -3.47
CA GLY A 14 11.68 2.16 -2.04
C GLY A 14 11.24 3.51 -1.46
N ASN A 15 11.31 4.59 -2.24
CA ASN A 15 11.06 5.96 -1.78
C ASN A 15 9.77 6.55 -2.33
N CYS A 16 9.09 5.89 -3.27
CA CYS A 16 7.95 6.46 -4.00
C CYS A 16 6.80 6.88 -3.08
N LEU A 17 6.46 6.09 -2.07
CA LEU A 17 5.39 6.45 -1.13
C LEU A 17 5.78 7.65 -0.24
N ARG A 18 7.05 7.74 0.17
CA ARG A 18 7.56 8.90 0.89
C ARG A 18 7.47 10.16 0.02
N ARG A 19 7.93 10.09 -1.21
CA ARG A 19 7.84 11.23 -2.16
C ARG A 19 6.40 11.61 -2.44
N SER A 20 5.50 10.62 -2.56
CA SER A 20 4.07 10.89 -2.74
C SER A 20 3.46 11.61 -1.55
N SER A 21 3.84 11.26 -0.33
CA SER A 21 3.31 11.92 0.89
C SER A 21 3.74 13.39 1.02
N GLU A 22 4.78 13.82 0.32
CA GLU A 22 5.27 15.20 0.31
C GLU A 22 4.53 16.09 -0.71
N MET A 23 3.66 15.52 -1.54
CA MET A 23 2.89 16.26 -2.54
C MET A 23 1.67 16.93 -1.89
N GLU A 24 1.49 18.22 -2.11
CA GLU A 24 0.41 19.03 -1.50
C GLU A 24 -1.01 18.51 -1.78
N TRP A 25 -1.21 17.82 -2.90
CA TRP A 25 -2.52 17.25 -3.26
C TRP A 25 -2.78 15.86 -2.68
N VAL A 26 -1.79 15.24 -2.04
CA VAL A 26 -1.96 13.96 -1.34
C VAL A 26 -2.40 14.26 0.09
N THR A 27 -3.68 14.14 0.36
CA THR A 27 -4.29 14.46 1.66
C THR A 27 -4.41 13.28 2.61
N GLY A 28 -4.10 12.09 2.13
CA GLY A 28 -4.11 10.86 2.94
C GLY A 28 -3.58 9.67 2.13
N MET A 29 -3.10 8.68 2.84
CA MET A 29 -2.53 7.46 2.26
C MET A 29 -2.96 6.26 3.09
N THR A 30 -3.32 5.17 2.44
CA THR A 30 -3.55 3.88 3.08
C THR A 30 -2.69 2.83 2.40
N GLN A 31 -1.87 2.16 3.19
CA GLN A 31 -0.96 1.12 2.73
C GLN A 31 -1.49 -0.23 3.19
N LEU A 32 -1.80 -1.11 2.25
CA LEU A 32 -2.35 -2.44 2.52
C LEU A 32 -1.33 -3.52 2.23
N GLY A 33 -1.35 -4.59 3.03
CA GLY A 33 -0.51 -5.76 2.81
C GLY A 33 0.96 -5.56 3.20
N ILE A 34 1.24 -4.58 4.04
CA ILE A 34 2.60 -4.36 4.51
C ILE A 34 3.00 -5.51 5.42
N ARG A 35 4.00 -6.25 4.98
CA ARG A 35 4.58 -7.38 5.68
C ARG A 35 6.09 -7.40 5.46
N ASN A 36 6.78 -8.24 6.21
CA ASN A 36 8.23 -8.31 6.19
C ASN A 36 8.94 -7.13 6.88
N VAL A 37 9.95 -7.45 7.68
CA VAL A 37 10.70 -6.47 8.47
C VAL A 37 12.09 -6.19 7.90
N SER A 38 12.42 -6.77 6.75
CA SER A 38 13.80 -6.74 6.23
C SER A 38 14.12 -5.49 5.41
N SER A 39 13.12 -4.80 4.88
CA SER A 39 13.32 -3.69 3.93
C SER A 39 13.11 -2.30 4.52
N SER A 40 12.50 -2.23 5.70
CA SER A 40 12.19 -0.96 6.37
C SER A 40 12.57 -1.01 7.85
N ASN A 41 13.11 0.09 8.35
CA ASN A 41 13.38 0.26 9.76
C ASN A 41 12.10 0.67 10.51
N ARG A 42 12.12 0.56 11.83
CA ARG A 42 11.01 1.03 12.65
C ARG A 42 10.69 2.51 12.44
N SER A 43 11.74 3.32 12.28
CA SER A 43 11.61 4.75 11.98
C SER A 43 10.82 5.03 10.70
N ASP A 44 10.96 4.19 9.67
CA ASP A 44 10.22 4.37 8.40
C ASP A 44 8.71 4.20 8.60
N TYR A 45 8.30 3.29 9.49
CA TYR A 45 6.89 3.12 9.89
C TYR A 45 6.38 4.30 10.71
N ASP A 46 7.20 4.80 11.63
CA ASP A 46 6.82 5.94 12.47
C ASP A 46 6.70 7.21 11.62
N ASP A 47 7.61 7.41 10.68
CA ASP A 47 7.55 8.50 9.70
C ASP A 47 6.31 8.40 8.79
N ALA A 48 5.98 7.20 8.32
CA ALA A 48 4.80 7.00 7.50
C ALA A 48 3.51 7.35 8.27
N ARG A 49 3.40 6.94 9.52
CA ARG A 49 2.27 7.29 10.39
C ARG A 49 2.22 8.78 10.69
N ALA A 50 3.37 9.40 10.95
CA ALA A 50 3.48 10.84 11.18
C ALA A 50 3.06 11.65 9.93
N ALA A 51 3.30 11.11 8.74
CA ALA A 51 2.83 11.67 7.46
C ALA A 51 1.34 11.39 7.18
N GLY A 52 0.59 10.81 8.13
CA GLY A 52 -0.85 10.54 7.98
C GLY A 52 -1.18 9.25 7.22
N SER A 53 -0.22 8.33 7.09
CA SER A 53 -0.46 7.04 6.45
C SER A 53 -1.10 6.04 7.41
N ASP A 54 -2.21 5.45 7.01
CA ASP A 54 -2.77 4.27 7.68
C ASP A 54 -2.14 3.00 7.11
N ILE A 55 -1.50 2.22 7.97
CA ILE A 55 -0.76 1.02 7.55
C ILE A 55 -1.47 -0.20 8.09
N LEU A 56 -1.95 -1.04 7.19
CA LEU A 56 -2.59 -2.30 7.49
C LEU A 56 -1.73 -3.45 6.96
N SER A 57 -1.36 -4.34 7.87
CA SER A 57 -0.75 -5.59 7.45
C SER A 57 -1.75 -6.43 6.67
N GLU A 58 -1.26 -7.39 5.93
CA GLU A 58 -2.11 -8.36 5.24
C GLU A 58 -3.00 -9.13 6.23
N ARG A 59 -2.49 -9.43 7.43
CA ARG A 59 -3.26 -10.06 8.51
C ARG A 59 -4.39 -9.15 9.01
N ASP A 60 -4.14 -7.84 9.15
CA ASP A 60 -5.17 -6.88 9.54
C ASP A 60 -6.28 -6.81 8.49
N VAL A 61 -5.91 -6.80 7.20
CA VAL A 61 -6.87 -6.79 6.10
C VAL A 61 -7.75 -8.06 6.12
N ARG A 62 -7.18 -9.24 6.34
CA ARG A 62 -7.96 -10.47 6.47
C ARG A 62 -8.91 -10.46 7.68
N ASN A 63 -8.44 -9.97 8.81
CA ASN A 63 -9.26 -9.85 10.02
C ASN A 63 -10.41 -8.85 9.86
N LEU A 64 -10.19 -7.76 9.14
CA LEU A 64 -11.19 -6.71 8.89
C LEU A 64 -12.18 -7.08 7.78
N SER A 65 -11.85 -8.02 6.91
CA SER A 65 -12.48 -8.26 5.61
C SER A 65 -12.34 -7.06 4.65
N ALA A 66 -12.81 -7.22 3.40
CA ALA A 66 -12.81 -6.13 2.42
C ALA A 66 -13.62 -4.93 2.89
N GLN A 67 -14.79 -5.15 3.50
CA GLN A 67 -15.66 -4.08 3.98
C GLN A 67 -15.01 -3.27 5.12
N GLY A 68 -14.45 -3.94 6.11
CA GLY A 68 -13.74 -3.28 7.21
C GLY A 68 -12.49 -2.54 6.74
N THR A 69 -11.75 -3.11 5.79
CA THR A 69 -10.60 -2.46 5.16
C THR A 69 -11.01 -1.19 4.42
N LEU A 70 -12.09 -1.25 3.64
CA LEU A 70 -12.63 -0.09 2.93
C LEU A 70 -13.09 1.02 3.88
N ALA A 71 -13.59 0.68 5.06
CA ALA A 71 -13.95 1.67 6.07
C ALA A 71 -12.73 2.45 6.60
N ARG A 72 -11.53 1.86 6.57
CA ARG A 72 -10.27 2.50 6.95
C ARG A 72 -9.71 3.44 5.87
N ILE A 73 -10.09 3.25 4.61
CA ILE A 73 -9.67 4.14 3.53
C ILE A 73 -10.50 5.42 3.60
N PRO A 74 -9.88 6.60 3.76
CA PRO A 74 -10.62 7.86 3.84
C PRO A 74 -11.48 8.10 2.60
N SER A 75 -12.65 8.70 2.78
CA SER A 75 -13.49 9.09 1.65
C SER A 75 -12.87 10.29 0.94
N GLY A 76 -12.69 10.18 -0.36
CA GLY A 76 -12.03 11.20 -1.18
C GLY A 76 -12.71 11.38 -2.52
N LYS A 77 -12.44 12.50 -3.17
CA LYS A 77 -12.96 12.78 -4.52
C LYS A 77 -12.22 12.00 -5.61
N ARG A 78 -10.97 11.67 -5.34
CA ARG A 78 -10.08 10.95 -6.28
C ARG A 78 -9.16 10.03 -5.50
N TYR A 79 -8.93 8.85 -6.03
CA TYR A 79 -7.97 7.88 -5.51
C TYR A 79 -6.91 7.60 -6.56
N TYR A 80 -5.66 7.61 -6.17
CA TYR A 80 -4.58 7.01 -6.93
C TYR A 80 -4.28 5.65 -6.29
N VAL A 81 -4.43 4.59 -7.06
CA VAL A 81 -4.17 3.23 -6.59
C VAL A 81 -2.92 2.71 -7.27
N THR A 82 -1.96 2.30 -6.49
CA THR A 82 -0.76 1.59 -6.96
C THR A 82 -0.79 0.17 -6.42
N ILE A 83 -0.48 -0.79 -7.27
CA ILE A 83 -0.42 -2.22 -6.93
C ILE A 83 0.99 -2.70 -7.20
N ASN A 84 1.69 -3.06 -6.12
CA ASN A 84 2.98 -3.69 -6.23
C ASN A 84 2.81 -5.21 -6.30
N ILE A 85 3.46 -5.85 -7.27
CA ILE A 85 3.42 -7.31 -7.43
C ILE A 85 3.87 -8.06 -6.17
N ASP A 86 4.81 -7.49 -5.42
CA ASP A 86 5.26 -8.04 -4.13
C ASP A 86 4.13 -8.10 -3.06
N GLY A 87 3.03 -7.38 -3.27
CA GLY A 87 1.85 -7.44 -2.42
C GLY A 87 1.09 -8.75 -2.50
N PHE A 88 1.22 -9.45 -3.63
CA PHE A 88 0.59 -10.75 -3.82
C PHE A 88 1.39 -11.90 -3.20
N ASP A 89 0.69 -13.00 -2.92
CA ASP A 89 1.35 -14.21 -2.46
C ASP A 89 2.14 -14.86 -3.61
N PRO A 90 3.36 -15.37 -3.34
CA PRO A 90 4.18 -16.03 -4.36
C PRO A 90 3.52 -17.23 -5.02
N SER A 91 2.48 -17.81 -4.42
CA SER A 91 1.72 -18.91 -5.04
C SER A 91 0.96 -18.48 -6.29
N ILE A 92 0.65 -17.19 -6.44
CA ILE A 92 -0.05 -16.65 -7.61
C ILE A 92 0.77 -15.61 -8.38
N ALA A 93 1.81 -15.05 -7.76
CA ALA A 93 2.71 -14.07 -8.37
C ALA A 93 4.18 -14.36 -7.98
N PRO A 94 4.77 -15.45 -8.50
CA PRO A 94 6.11 -15.88 -8.11
C PRO A 94 7.23 -15.03 -8.70
N ASP A 95 6.95 -14.32 -9.79
CA ASP A 95 7.97 -13.58 -10.56
C ASP A 95 8.12 -12.15 -10.04
N THR A 96 8.72 -12.05 -8.85
CA THR A 96 9.07 -10.78 -8.21
C THR A 96 10.47 -10.85 -7.62
N GLY A 97 11.15 -9.71 -7.51
CA GLY A 97 12.50 -9.63 -6.94
C GLY A 97 12.56 -9.89 -5.43
N THR A 98 11.45 -9.71 -4.71
CA THR A 98 11.37 -9.85 -3.25
C THR A 98 10.13 -10.65 -2.82
N PRO A 99 10.02 -11.93 -3.21
CA PRO A 99 8.86 -12.75 -2.85
C PRO A 99 8.76 -12.89 -1.34
N SER A 100 7.56 -12.74 -0.81
CA SER A 100 7.29 -12.88 0.61
C SER A 100 5.96 -13.60 0.83
N HIS A 101 5.98 -14.64 1.68
CA HIS A 101 4.79 -15.43 1.99
C HIS A 101 3.71 -14.62 2.73
N GLY A 102 2.48 -15.09 2.64
CA GLY A 102 1.33 -14.47 3.29
C GLY A 102 0.82 -13.22 2.56
N GLY A 103 1.11 -13.09 1.27
CA GLY A 103 0.58 -12.02 0.44
C GLY A 103 -0.90 -12.16 0.11
N PHE A 104 -1.45 -11.17 -0.56
CA PHE A 104 -2.83 -11.20 -1.02
C PHE A 104 -3.06 -12.22 -2.12
N LEU A 105 -4.25 -12.81 -2.10
CA LEU A 105 -4.78 -13.60 -3.19
C LEU A 105 -5.63 -12.73 -4.13
N TYR A 106 -5.89 -13.25 -5.32
CA TYR A 106 -6.56 -12.52 -6.39
C TYR A 106 -7.90 -11.89 -5.95
N TYR A 107 -8.77 -12.67 -5.34
CA TYR A 107 -10.10 -12.19 -4.95
C TYR A 107 -10.08 -11.20 -3.80
N GLU A 108 -9.13 -11.29 -2.87
CA GLU A 108 -8.98 -10.32 -1.78
C GLU A 108 -8.72 -8.91 -2.33
N VAL A 109 -7.82 -8.80 -3.30
CA VAL A 109 -7.51 -7.52 -3.96
C VAL A 109 -8.68 -7.06 -4.82
N LEU A 110 -9.31 -7.96 -5.58
CA LEU A 110 -10.44 -7.64 -6.44
C LEU A 110 -11.62 -7.06 -5.64
N GLU A 111 -11.98 -7.65 -4.51
CA GLU A 111 -13.06 -7.17 -3.64
C GLU A 111 -12.78 -5.77 -3.09
N ILE A 112 -11.54 -5.51 -2.67
CA ILE A 112 -11.12 -4.19 -2.19
C ILE A 112 -11.22 -3.16 -3.32
N LEU A 113 -10.75 -3.49 -4.52
CA LEU A 113 -10.79 -2.59 -5.69
C LEU A 113 -12.23 -2.29 -6.11
N GLN A 114 -13.10 -3.31 -6.18
CA GLN A 114 -14.51 -3.15 -6.48
C GLN A 114 -15.22 -2.26 -5.44
N GLY A 115 -14.94 -2.50 -4.18
CA GLY A 115 -15.48 -1.68 -3.09
C GLY A 115 -15.00 -0.24 -3.15
N LEU A 116 -13.74 -0.01 -3.52
CA LEU A 116 -13.19 1.33 -3.68
C LEU A 116 -13.86 2.10 -4.83
N LEU A 117 -14.12 1.43 -5.96
CA LEU A 117 -14.88 2.01 -7.08
C LEU A 117 -16.29 2.44 -6.65
N ASN A 118 -16.94 1.62 -5.83
CA ASN A 118 -18.29 1.92 -5.33
C ASN A 118 -18.32 3.03 -4.26
N LYS A 119 -17.18 3.39 -3.69
CA LYS A 119 -17.05 4.50 -2.72
C LYS A 119 -17.24 5.89 -3.33
N GLY A 120 -17.39 5.99 -4.65
CA GLY A 120 -17.77 7.21 -5.36
C GLY A 120 -16.62 8.13 -5.76
N GLY A 121 -15.38 7.68 -5.67
CA GLY A 121 -14.21 8.39 -6.16
C GLY A 121 -13.84 8.01 -7.59
N ARG A 122 -13.18 8.92 -8.32
CA ARG A 122 -12.49 8.55 -9.57
C ARG A 122 -11.19 7.84 -9.19
N CYS A 123 -11.02 6.62 -9.65
CA CYS A 123 -9.81 5.83 -9.43
C CYS A 123 -8.86 5.95 -10.63
N TRP A 124 -7.60 6.18 -10.36
CA TRP A 124 -6.50 6.08 -11.32
C TRP A 124 -5.58 4.96 -10.88
N TYR A 125 -5.19 4.11 -11.81
CA TYR A 125 -4.34 2.96 -11.54
C TYR A 125 -2.95 3.19 -12.10
N GLY A 126 -1.93 2.90 -11.31
CA GLY A 126 -0.55 2.82 -11.73
C GLY A 126 0.03 1.46 -11.35
N SER A 127 0.76 0.83 -12.26
CA SER A 127 1.59 -0.34 -11.97
C SER A 127 2.98 0.14 -11.55
N GLY A 128 3.41 -0.28 -10.38
CA GLY A 128 4.78 -0.09 -9.88
C GLY A 128 5.69 -1.25 -10.25
#